data_637472199855833655c23856c2b2be7b
#
_entry.id   637472199855833655c23856c2b2be7b
#
_cell.length_a   1.000
_cell.length_b   1.000
_cell.length_c   1.000
_cell.angle_alpha   90.00
_cell.angle_beta   90.00
_cell.angle_gamma   90.00
#
_symmetry.space_group_name_H-M   'P 1'
#
loop_
_entity.id
_entity.type
_entity.pdbx_description
1 polymer ?
#
loop_
_entity_poly.entity_id
_entity_poly.type
_entity_poly.pdbx_seq_one_letter_code
_entity_poly.pdbx_strand_id
1 'polypeptide(L)'
;MNESGISLSRVDRRKLEKAMRRAPRAPRPARKRGDLPLRLLPWNIHGVWSPLEAILARLDKDGTAEYSCGEPVLYDPGTNDWHNSAQAIRGIAEFHEIAARRKGWTIDTEPITRFAWLLESDKEIAQQDIDDVRACSTVLRKLAGSLTLREARAYLDETCIKIEFEKAGLKESGA
;
A
#
# COMPACT_ATOMS: atom_id res chain seq x y z
N MET A 1 4.34 -25.16 -61.64
CA MET A 1 5.03 -24.40 -60.57
C MET A 1 5.24 -25.38 -59.41
N ASN A 2 6.44 -25.92 -59.26
CA ASN A 2 6.75 -26.91 -58.24
C ASN A 2 7.23 -26.22 -56.98
N GLU A 3 6.39 -26.24 -55.96
CA GLU A 3 6.83 -25.90 -54.61
C GLU A 3 7.61 -27.07 -54.01
N SER A 4 8.92 -27.02 -54.14
CA SER A 4 9.83 -27.96 -53.49
C SER A 4 9.88 -27.64 -52.00
N GLY A 5 8.96 -28.21 -51.23
CA GLY A 5 8.98 -28.18 -49.78
C GLY A 5 10.26 -28.82 -49.25
N ILE A 6 11.17 -28.03 -48.72
CA ILE A 6 12.40 -28.49 -48.08
C ILE A 6 12.00 -29.24 -46.80
N SER A 7 12.00 -30.57 -46.86
CA SER A 7 11.77 -31.43 -45.68
C SER A 7 13.05 -31.54 -44.86
N LEU A 8 13.09 -30.82 -43.72
CA LEU A 8 14.17 -30.89 -42.74
C LEU A 8 14.26 -32.31 -42.14
N SER A 9 15.46 -32.87 -42.08
CA SER A 9 15.70 -34.18 -41.45
C SER A 9 15.38 -34.10 -39.93
N ARG A 10 15.08 -35.23 -39.32
CA ARG A 10 14.82 -35.31 -37.87
C ARG A 10 15.98 -34.78 -37.01
N VAL A 11 17.21 -34.91 -37.51
CA VAL A 11 18.43 -34.40 -36.87
C VAL A 11 18.51 -32.88 -36.98
N ASP A 12 18.17 -32.32 -38.15
CA ASP A 12 18.19 -30.88 -38.37
C ASP A 12 17.11 -30.16 -37.58
N ARG A 13 15.91 -30.75 -37.42
CA ARG A 13 14.85 -30.23 -36.52
C ARG A 13 15.33 -30.15 -35.08
N ARG A 14 16.00 -31.20 -34.57
CA ARG A 14 16.55 -31.20 -33.20
C ARG A 14 17.67 -30.18 -33.01
N LYS A 15 18.52 -29.97 -34.01
CA LYS A 15 19.55 -28.92 -33.99
C LYS A 15 18.93 -27.53 -33.99
N LEU A 16 17.89 -27.30 -34.80
CA LEU A 16 17.16 -26.04 -34.87
C LEU A 16 16.46 -25.73 -33.55
N GLU A 17 15.74 -26.70 -32.97
CA GLU A 17 15.12 -26.53 -31.65
C GLU A 17 16.15 -26.23 -30.56
N LYS A 18 17.32 -26.91 -30.58
CA LYS A 18 18.40 -26.64 -29.63
C LYS A 18 19.02 -25.25 -29.81
N ALA A 19 19.13 -24.79 -31.05
CA ALA A 19 19.59 -23.44 -31.39
C ALA A 19 18.59 -22.39 -30.96
N MET A 20 17.27 -22.58 -31.18
CA MET A 20 16.22 -21.69 -30.74
C MET A 20 16.11 -21.59 -29.20
N ARG A 21 16.35 -22.70 -28.48
CA ARG A 21 16.41 -22.68 -26.99
C ARG A 21 17.65 -21.95 -26.45
N ARG A 22 18.74 -21.90 -27.24
CA ARG A 22 20.01 -21.24 -26.91
C ARG A 22 20.10 -19.80 -27.43
N ALA A 23 19.16 -19.38 -28.27
CA ALA A 23 19.12 -18.00 -28.73
C ALA A 23 19.05 -17.07 -27.50
N PRO A 24 19.96 -16.10 -27.37
CA PRO A 24 19.95 -15.18 -26.30
C PRO A 24 18.57 -14.48 -26.30
N ARG A 25 17.81 -14.66 -25.21
CA ARG A 25 16.56 -13.94 -25.07
C ARG A 25 16.89 -12.45 -25.14
N ALA A 26 16.17 -11.73 -25.99
CA ALA A 26 16.31 -10.29 -26.07
C ALA A 26 16.32 -9.71 -24.64
N PRO A 27 17.26 -8.85 -24.27
CA PRO A 27 17.34 -8.28 -22.95
C PRO A 27 15.99 -7.64 -22.65
N ARG A 28 15.31 -8.12 -21.59
CA ARG A 28 14.06 -7.51 -21.15
C ARG A 28 14.37 -6.04 -20.82
N PRO A 29 13.60 -5.09 -21.37
CA PRO A 29 13.82 -3.69 -21.05
C PRO A 29 13.87 -3.53 -19.52
N ALA A 30 14.92 -2.89 -19.03
CA ALA A 30 15.09 -2.65 -17.60
C ALA A 30 13.85 -1.89 -17.09
N ARG A 31 13.08 -2.53 -16.20
CA ARG A 31 11.91 -1.87 -15.60
C ARG A 31 12.38 -0.65 -14.83
N LYS A 32 11.83 0.51 -15.14
CA LYS A 32 12.09 1.72 -14.35
C LYS A 32 11.67 1.45 -12.90
N ARG A 33 12.44 1.96 -11.93
CA ARG A 33 12.17 1.74 -10.49
C ARG A 33 10.73 2.11 -10.10
N GLY A 34 10.15 3.12 -10.74
CA GLY A 34 8.75 3.53 -10.52
C GLY A 34 7.71 2.49 -10.93
N ASP A 35 8.06 1.55 -11.81
CA ASP A 35 7.14 0.51 -12.32
C ASP A 35 7.29 -0.82 -11.56
N LEU A 36 8.13 -0.85 -10.50
CA LEU A 36 8.28 -2.02 -9.65
C LEU A 36 7.13 -2.08 -8.64
N PRO A 37 6.53 -3.28 -8.43
CA PRO A 37 5.55 -3.47 -7.36
C PRO A 37 6.16 -3.20 -5.99
N LEU A 38 5.40 -2.60 -5.07
CA LEU A 38 5.84 -2.26 -3.72
C LEU A 38 6.32 -3.48 -2.93
N ARG A 39 5.73 -4.66 -3.16
CA ARG A 39 6.18 -5.92 -2.52
C ARG A 39 7.65 -6.26 -2.78
N LEU A 40 8.24 -5.71 -3.86
CA LEU A 40 9.67 -5.83 -4.15
C LEU A 40 10.50 -4.71 -3.53
N LEU A 41 9.84 -3.75 -2.88
CA LEU A 41 10.41 -2.60 -2.21
C LEU A 41 9.82 -2.49 -0.79
N PRO A 42 10.03 -3.49 0.09
CA PRO A 42 9.32 -3.64 1.36
C PRO A 42 9.46 -2.41 2.28
N TRP A 43 10.56 -1.71 2.21
CA TRP A 43 10.81 -0.48 2.98
C TRP A 43 9.82 0.67 2.63
N ASN A 44 9.23 0.70 1.42
CA ASN A 44 8.23 1.71 1.05
C ASN A 44 6.84 1.40 1.63
N ILE A 45 6.56 0.13 1.91
CA ILE A 45 5.28 -0.28 2.51
C ILE A 45 5.30 0.04 4.01
N HIS A 46 6.43 -0.18 4.68
CA HIS A 46 6.54 0.06 6.13
C HIS A 46 6.27 1.51 6.51
N GLY A 47 6.74 2.49 5.73
CA GLY A 47 6.55 3.90 6.03
C GLY A 47 5.08 4.33 6.17
N VAL A 48 4.19 3.75 5.37
CA VAL A 48 2.74 4.06 5.43
C VAL A 48 2.09 3.47 6.68
N TRP A 49 2.59 2.31 7.16
CA TRP A 49 1.98 1.57 8.26
C TRP A 49 2.62 1.82 9.62
N SER A 50 3.79 2.47 9.65
CA SER A 50 4.54 2.70 10.89
C SER A 50 3.74 3.41 11.99
N PRO A 51 2.87 4.40 11.73
CA PRO A 51 2.06 5.01 12.76
C PRO A 51 1.11 4.01 13.42
N LEU A 52 0.41 3.20 12.63
CA LEU A 52 -0.50 2.19 13.17
C LEU A 52 0.25 1.12 13.97
N GLU A 53 1.39 0.63 13.46
CA GLU A 53 2.20 -0.36 14.17
C GLU A 53 2.71 0.17 15.52
N ALA A 54 3.14 1.41 15.56
CA ALA A 54 3.64 2.03 16.79
C ALA A 54 2.53 2.19 17.84
N ILE A 55 1.32 2.58 17.43
CA ILE A 55 0.18 2.71 18.33
C ILE A 55 -0.27 1.34 18.85
N LEU A 56 -0.40 0.35 17.97
CA LEU A 56 -0.77 -1.02 18.37
C LEU A 56 0.26 -1.62 19.33
N ALA A 57 1.56 -1.42 19.08
CA ALA A 57 2.61 -1.87 19.97
C ALA A 57 2.56 -1.19 21.35
N ARG A 58 2.15 0.09 21.39
CA ARG A 58 1.97 0.82 22.65
C ARG A 58 0.76 0.33 23.40
N LEU A 59 -0.36 0.13 22.73
CA LEU A 59 -1.57 -0.44 23.35
C LEU A 59 -1.32 -1.83 23.93
N ASP A 60 -0.56 -2.68 23.22
CA ASP A 60 -0.17 -3.99 23.72
C ASP A 60 0.69 -3.91 25.00
N LYS A 61 1.55 -2.90 25.07
CA LYS A 61 2.51 -2.74 26.17
C LYS A 61 1.91 -2.01 27.39
N ASP A 62 1.26 -0.88 27.12
CA ASP A 62 0.89 0.11 28.15
C ASP A 62 -0.65 0.15 28.35
N GLY A 63 -1.42 -0.51 27.49
CA GLY A 63 -2.89 -0.51 27.52
C GLY A 63 -3.53 0.81 27.10
N THR A 64 -2.73 1.85 26.80
CA THR A 64 -3.23 3.19 26.47
C THR A 64 -2.46 3.83 25.32
N ALA A 65 -3.15 4.68 24.54
CA ALA A 65 -2.53 5.58 23.59
C ALA A 65 -1.92 6.81 24.32
N GLU A 66 -1.09 7.56 23.60
CA GLU A 66 -0.53 8.82 24.11
C GLU A 66 -1.38 10.00 23.68
N TYR A 67 -1.62 10.93 24.62
CA TYR A 67 -2.39 12.13 24.36
C TYR A 67 -1.59 13.38 24.76
N SER A 68 -1.69 14.43 23.95
CA SER A 68 -1.17 15.76 24.26
C SER A 68 -2.26 16.79 23.97
N CYS A 69 -2.59 17.62 24.95
CA CYS A 69 -3.66 18.62 24.84
C CYS A 69 -5.02 18.04 24.40
N GLY A 70 -5.31 16.77 24.77
CA GLY A 70 -6.57 16.09 24.41
C GLY A 70 -6.56 15.46 23.00
N GLU A 71 -5.46 15.55 22.28
CA GLU A 71 -5.31 14.90 20.98
C GLU A 71 -4.42 13.65 21.07
N PRO A 72 -4.78 12.55 20.40
CA PRO A 72 -3.93 11.38 20.35
C PRO A 72 -2.69 11.67 19.51
N VAL A 73 -1.51 11.46 20.08
CA VAL A 73 -0.23 11.80 19.44
C VAL A 73 0.68 10.60 19.28
N LEU A 74 1.54 10.69 18.28
CA LEU A 74 2.62 9.74 18.03
C LEU A 74 3.90 10.49 17.71
N TYR A 75 4.98 10.15 18.39
CA TYR A 75 6.30 10.66 18.09
C TYR A 75 6.91 9.93 16.89
N ASP A 76 7.31 10.67 15.87
CA ASP A 76 8.05 10.16 14.73
C ASP A 76 9.54 10.49 14.87
N PRO A 77 10.40 9.49 15.15
CA PRO A 77 11.83 9.72 15.28
C PRO A 77 12.49 10.11 13.95
N GLY A 78 11.86 9.86 12.81
CA GLY A 78 12.41 10.23 11.49
C GLY A 78 12.32 11.72 11.20
N THR A 79 11.26 12.38 11.66
CA THR A 79 11.04 13.83 11.55
C THR A 79 11.39 14.58 12.83
N ASN A 80 11.59 13.87 13.95
CA ASN A 80 11.77 14.41 15.29
C ASN A 80 10.60 15.31 15.71
N ASP A 81 9.38 14.90 15.38
CA ASP A 81 8.17 15.67 15.61
C ASP A 81 7.02 14.80 16.10
N TRP A 82 6.00 15.45 16.67
CA TRP A 82 4.78 14.81 17.14
C TRP A 82 3.66 15.00 16.10
N HIS A 83 3.00 13.92 15.76
CA HIS A 83 1.92 13.91 14.79
C HIS A 83 0.63 13.43 15.42
N ASN A 84 -0.52 13.95 14.96
CA ASN A 84 -1.83 13.44 15.35
C ASN A 84 -1.97 12.00 14.81
N SER A 85 -2.08 11.04 15.72
CA SER A 85 -2.10 9.63 15.40
C SER A 85 -3.41 9.18 14.76
N ALA A 86 -4.54 9.72 15.18
CA ALA A 86 -5.84 9.42 14.59
C ALA A 86 -5.90 9.87 13.12
N GLN A 87 -5.36 11.05 12.83
CA GLN A 87 -5.28 11.56 11.47
C GLN A 87 -4.36 10.70 10.59
N ALA A 88 -3.21 10.29 11.12
CA ALA A 88 -2.30 9.39 10.39
C ALA A 88 -2.96 8.06 10.04
N ILE A 89 -3.75 7.49 10.98
CA ILE A 89 -4.51 6.25 10.75
C ILE A 89 -5.62 6.45 9.72
N ARG A 90 -6.37 7.56 9.77
CA ARG A 90 -7.35 7.91 8.72
C ARG A 90 -6.70 8.01 7.34
N GLY A 91 -5.50 8.59 7.27
CA GLY A 91 -4.72 8.64 6.04
C GLY A 91 -4.43 7.26 5.45
N ILE A 92 -4.23 6.23 6.28
CA ILE A 92 -4.09 4.85 5.82
C ILE A 92 -5.37 4.35 5.16
N ALA A 93 -6.54 4.56 5.79
CA ALA A 93 -7.83 4.17 5.22
C ALA A 93 -8.07 4.89 3.88
N GLU A 94 -7.93 6.20 3.86
CA GLU A 94 -8.13 7.04 2.67
C GLU A 94 -7.24 6.63 1.49
N PHE A 95 -5.94 6.39 1.75
CA PHE A 95 -5.02 5.88 0.73
C PHE A 95 -5.53 4.60 0.08
N HIS A 96 -6.06 3.66 0.89
CA HIS A 96 -6.55 2.40 0.36
C HIS A 96 -7.89 2.55 -0.36
N GLU A 97 -8.75 3.46 0.06
CA GLU A 97 -10.00 3.78 -0.63
C GLU A 97 -9.74 4.41 -2.01
N ILE A 98 -8.77 5.33 -2.10
CA ILE A 98 -8.33 5.89 -3.38
C ILE A 98 -7.79 4.77 -4.28
N ALA A 99 -6.91 3.93 -3.74
CA ALA A 99 -6.34 2.81 -4.48
C ALA A 99 -7.43 1.83 -4.94
N ALA A 100 -8.39 1.50 -4.08
CA ALA A 100 -9.49 0.61 -4.39
C ALA A 100 -10.36 1.16 -5.51
N ARG A 101 -10.74 2.42 -5.44
CA ARG A 101 -11.51 3.12 -6.49
C ARG A 101 -10.78 3.09 -7.83
N ARG A 102 -9.47 3.36 -7.84
CA ARG A 102 -8.64 3.35 -9.05
C ARG A 102 -8.38 1.97 -9.63
N LYS A 103 -8.41 0.93 -8.80
CA LYS A 103 -8.10 -0.47 -9.17
C LYS A 103 -9.34 -1.36 -9.31
N GLY A 104 -10.52 -0.86 -8.94
CA GLY A 104 -11.74 -1.66 -8.89
C GLY A 104 -11.71 -2.74 -7.80
N TRP A 105 -11.01 -2.50 -6.68
CA TRP A 105 -10.99 -3.42 -5.56
C TRP A 105 -12.21 -3.19 -4.66
N THR A 106 -12.73 -4.27 -4.10
CA THR A 106 -13.66 -4.21 -2.98
C THR A 106 -12.86 -4.37 -1.71
N ILE A 107 -12.86 -3.35 -0.86
CA ILE A 107 -12.17 -3.34 0.43
C ILE A 107 -13.12 -2.87 1.53
N ASP A 108 -12.79 -3.24 2.74
CA ASP A 108 -13.42 -2.72 3.95
C ASP A 108 -12.35 -2.00 4.77
N THR A 109 -12.52 -0.69 4.98
CA THR A 109 -11.63 0.17 5.78
C THR A 109 -12.27 0.56 7.10
N GLU A 110 -13.52 0.14 7.34
CA GLU A 110 -14.28 0.47 8.54
C GLU A 110 -13.50 0.20 9.84
N PRO A 111 -12.83 -0.97 10.04
CA PRO A 111 -12.07 -1.21 11.26
C PRO A 111 -10.98 -0.16 11.53
N ILE A 112 -10.28 0.30 10.49
CA ILE A 112 -9.24 1.33 10.63
C ILE A 112 -9.86 2.69 10.93
N THR A 113 -10.94 3.05 10.25
CA THR A 113 -11.64 4.32 10.45
C THR A 113 -12.28 4.40 11.84
N ARG A 114 -12.90 3.30 12.29
CA ARG A 114 -13.46 3.18 13.63
C ARG A 114 -12.38 3.30 14.70
N PHE A 115 -11.26 2.64 14.52
CA PHE A 115 -10.13 2.71 15.45
C PHE A 115 -9.56 4.14 15.55
N ALA A 116 -9.43 4.85 14.43
CA ALA A 116 -9.03 6.26 14.43
C ALA A 116 -10.03 7.13 15.19
N TRP A 117 -11.33 6.87 15.04
CA TRP A 117 -12.38 7.58 15.77
C TRP A 117 -12.35 7.30 17.28
N LEU A 118 -12.11 6.04 17.70
CA LEU A 118 -11.96 5.70 19.12
C LEU A 118 -10.80 6.46 19.75
N LEU A 119 -9.65 6.53 19.06
CA LEU A 119 -8.50 7.32 19.49
C LEU A 119 -8.85 8.81 19.63
N GLU A 120 -9.46 9.39 18.58
CA GLU A 120 -9.79 10.82 18.57
C GLU A 120 -10.81 11.20 19.66
N SER A 121 -11.72 10.29 19.98
CA SER A 121 -12.77 10.49 20.98
C SER A 121 -12.34 10.12 22.40
N ASP A 122 -11.07 9.74 22.60
CA ASP A 122 -10.52 9.25 23.89
C ASP A 122 -11.41 8.17 24.52
N LYS A 123 -11.86 7.22 23.66
CA LYS A 123 -12.71 6.12 24.11
C LYS A 123 -11.89 4.87 24.36
N GLU A 124 -12.42 4.04 25.26
CA GLU A 124 -11.84 2.73 25.53
C GLU A 124 -11.75 1.90 24.22
N ILE A 125 -10.56 1.36 23.95
CA ILE A 125 -10.27 0.50 22.81
C ILE A 125 -10.32 -0.94 23.30
N ALA A 126 -11.34 -1.67 22.86
CA ALA A 126 -11.48 -3.07 23.21
C ALA A 126 -10.46 -3.93 22.45
N GLN A 127 -10.10 -5.10 23.01
CA GLN A 127 -9.23 -6.05 22.34
C GLN A 127 -9.76 -6.46 20.95
N GLN A 128 -11.09 -6.54 20.80
CA GLN A 128 -11.72 -6.85 19.51
C GLN A 128 -11.42 -5.76 18.47
N ASP A 129 -11.42 -4.48 18.83
CA ASP A 129 -11.09 -3.38 17.91
C ASP A 129 -9.64 -3.51 17.42
N ILE A 130 -8.72 -3.88 18.31
CA ILE A 130 -7.31 -4.13 17.97
C ILE A 130 -7.18 -5.31 16.99
N ASP A 131 -7.86 -6.41 17.25
CA ASP A 131 -7.81 -7.62 16.43
C ASP A 131 -8.42 -7.37 15.04
N ASP A 132 -9.53 -6.64 14.95
CA ASP A 132 -10.18 -6.25 13.70
C ASP A 132 -9.26 -5.36 12.85
N VAL A 133 -8.59 -4.39 13.47
CA VAL A 133 -7.60 -3.54 12.79
C VAL A 133 -6.41 -4.35 12.27
N ARG A 134 -5.90 -5.30 13.03
CA ARG A 134 -4.80 -6.18 12.61
C ARG A 134 -5.21 -7.05 11.42
N ALA A 135 -6.40 -7.64 11.48
CA ALA A 135 -6.94 -8.43 10.38
C ALA A 135 -7.10 -7.60 9.11
N CYS A 136 -7.74 -6.43 9.21
CA CYS A 136 -7.92 -5.48 8.13
C CYS A 136 -6.57 -5.04 7.54
N SER A 137 -5.61 -4.62 8.38
CA SER A 137 -4.29 -4.17 7.95
C SER A 137 -3.53 -5.23 7.15
N THR A 138 -3.68 -6.51 7.51
CA THR A 138 -3.06 -7.62 6.80
C THR A 138 -3.56 -7.72 5.35
N VAL A 139 -4.86 -7.57 5.14
CA VAL A 139 -5.48 -7.58 3.81
C VAL A 139 -5.04 -6.38 2.99
N LEU A 140 -5.11 -5.19 3.57
CA LEU A 140 -4.77 -3.94 2.89
C LEU A 140 -3.29 -3.87 2.50
N ARG A 141 -2.38 -4.35 3.36
CA ARG A 141 -0.93 -4.47 3.03
C ARG A 141 -0.68 -5.38 1.84
N LYS A 142 -1.39 -6.49 1.75
CA LYS A 142 -1.28 -7.41 0.62
C LYS A 142 -1.72 -6.74 -0.68
N LEU A 143 -2.80 -5.98 -0.65
CA LEU A 143 -3.29 -5.21 -1.79
C LEU A 143 -2.30 -4.09 -2.18
N ALA A 144 -1.85 -3.29 -1.21
CA ALA A 144 -0.84 -2.25 -1.42
C ALA A 144 0.46 -2.80 -2.02
N GLY A 145 0.87 -4.02 -1.64
CA GLY A 145 2.03 -4.70 -2.21
C GLY A 145 1.93 -4.95 -3.72
N SER A 146 0.73 -4.93 -4.30
CA SER A 146 0.51 -5.09 -5.74
C SER A 146 0.64 -3.77 -6.52
N LEU A 147 0.53 -2.62 -5.86
CA LEU A 147 0.73 -1.31 -6.47
C LEU A 147 2.17 -1.13 -6.92
N THR A 148 2.37 -0.39 -8.00
CA THR A 148 3.70 0.10 -8.36
C THR A 148 4.09 1.29 -7.49
N LEU A 149 5.38 1.57 -7.38
CA LEU A 149 5.86 2.74 -6.63
C LEU A 149 5.28 4.06 -7.17
N ARG A 150 5.06 4.15 -8.49
CA ARG A 150 4.47 5.33 -9.13
C ARG A 150 3.02 5.52 -8.71
N GLU A 151 2.22 4.44 -8.74
CA GLU A 151 0.82 4.47 -8.32
C GLU A 151 0.69 4.83 -6.85
N ALA A 152 1.49 4.20 -5.99
CA ALA A 152 1.45 4.47 -4.56
C ALA A 152 1.80 5.93 -4.24
N ARG A 153 2.78 6.52 -4.91
CA ARG A 153 3.10 7.95 -4.75
C ARG A 153 1.93 8.83 -5.20
N ALA A 154 1.37 8.58 -6.37
CA ALA A 154 0.24 9.36 -6.86
C ALA A 154 -0.97 9.30 -5.91
N TYR A 155 -1.25 8.12 -5.32
CA TYR A 155 -2.34 7.96 -4.37
C TYR A 155 -2.04 8.60 -3.01
N LEU A 156 -0.78 8.58 -2.55
CA LEU A 156 -0.36 9.33 -1.36
C LEU A 156 -0.51 10.84 -1.55
N ASP A 157 -0.09 11.35 -2.71
CA ASP A 157 -0.23 12.78 -3.02
C ASP A 157 -1.73 13.18 -3.02
N GLU A 158 -2.61 12.35 -3.61
CA GLU A 158 -4.07 12.55 -3.61
C GLU A 158 -4.63 12.52 -2.17
N THR A 159 -4.17 11.57 -1.33
CA THR A 159 -4.54 11.48 0.08
C THR A 159 -4.13 12.72 0.87
N CYS A 160 -2.90 13.19 0.70
CA CYS A 160 -2.41 14.40 1.38
C CYS A 160 -3.24 15.63 0.99
N ILE A 161 -3.51 15.81 -0.30
CA ILE A 161 -4.33 16.91 -0.80
C ILE A 161 -5.73 16.87 -0.16
N LYS A 162 -6.39 15.71 -0.13
CA LYS A 162 -7.71 15.56 0.46
C LYS A 162 -7.73 15.93 1.95
N ILE A 163 -6.76 15.41 2.72
CA ILE A 163 -6.62 15.72 4.14
C ILE A 163 -6.43 17.23 4.37
N GLU A 164 -5.63 17.90 3.55
CA GLU A 164 -5.42 19.35 3.67
C GLU A 164 -6.69 20.16 3.31
N PHE A 165 -7.47 19.71 2.32
CA PHE A 165 -8.77 20.31 2.02
C PHE A 165 -9.77 20.15 3.17
N GLU A 166 -9.83 18.98 3.78
CA GLU A 166 -10.68 18.71 4.94
C GLU A 166 -10.31 19.62 6.13
N LYS A 167 -9.01 19.77 6.42
CA LYS A 167 -8.52 20.71 7.46
C LYS A 167 -8.90 22.15 7.17
N ALA A 168 -8.88 22.56 5.92
CA ALA A 168 -9.24 23.91 5.50
C ALA A 168 -10.77 24.14 5.49
N GLY A 169 -11.58 23.11 5.79
CA GLY A 169 -13.04 23.19 5.73
C GLY A 169 -13.60 23.30 4.32
N LEU A 170 -12.78 23.03 3.30
CA LEU A 170 -13.17 23.06 1.91
C LEU A 170 -13.71 21.67 1.54
N LYS A 171 -15.02 21.58 1.23
CA LYS A 171 -15.59 20.35 0.68
C LYS A 171 -15.14 20.20 -0.77
N GLU A 172 -14.75 18.98 -1.15
CA GLU A 172 -14.55 18.66 -2.56
C GLU A 172 -15.84 19.00 -3.32
N SER A 173 -15.76 19.99 -4.20
CA SER A 173 -16.82 20.23 -5.19
C SER A 173 -16.79 19.04 -6.15
N GLY A 174 -17.76 18.12 -5.97
CA GLY A 174 -17.87 16.94 -6.79
C GLY A 174 -17.90 17.32 -8.28
N ALA A 175 -16.99 16.77 -9.05
CA ALA A 175 -17.01 16.76 -10.51
C ALA A 175 -17.64 15.45 -10.99
#